data_008702fe8365a70ad64df4eb2faca5e2
#
_entry.id   008702fe8365a70ad64df4eb2faca5e2
#
_cell.length_a   1.000
_cell.length_b   1.000
_cell.length_c   1.000
_cell.angle_alpha   90.00
_cell.angle_beta   90.00
_cell.angle_gamma   90.00
#
_symmetry.space_group_name_H-M   'P 1'
#
loop_
_entity.id
_entity.type
_entity.pdbx_description
1 polymer ?
#
loop_
_entity_poly.entity_id
_entity_poly.type
_entity_poly.pdbx_seq_one_letter_code
_entity_poly.pdbx_strand_id
1 'polypeptide(L)'
;MPGAVHSGFEAWRGMIPADALPPGFDLENTQLIWGRGAHAVLYPVRKGRYLNAVICARSRDRSLRLPRKGDAGVLLDSLRGWHPSLRQLFELVREWPVWPLLEMPRKGPWHHGRMALIGDAAHGMLPFAAQGAAMGIEDAEVLAAMVERHGTSEAALAAWGALRRKRVRKVVALARQNGRIYHMGWPFSMARNLVLGLTSPGNLAERQAWIYDWKP
;
A
#
# COMPACT_ATOMS: atom_id res chain seq x y z
N MET A 1 -6.49 14.40 19.04
CA MET A 1 -5.71 13.25 18.55
C MET A 1 -4.66 13.75 17.57
N PRO A 2 -3.46 13.17 17.49
CA PRO A 2 -2.48 13.58 16.49
C PRO A 2 -3.01 13.24 15.09
N GLY A 3 -2.89 14.19 14.15
CA GLY A 3 -3.29 13.99 12.77
C GLY A 3 -2.35 13.07 11.99
N ALA A 4 -2.78 12.65 10.80
CA ALA A 4 -1.95 11.87 9.87
C ALA A 4 -0.68 12.64 9.47
N VAL A 5 0.43 11.93 9.35
CA VAL A 5 1.73 12.49 8.98
C VAL A 5 2.15 12.00 7.60
N HIS A 6 2.86 12.83 6.85
CA HIS A 6 3.37 12.46 5.53
C HIS A 6 4.50 11.43 5.66
N SER A 7 4.35 10.30 4.98
CA SER A 7 5.29 9.17 5.04
C SER A 7 6.63 9.43 4.31
N GLY A 8 6.69 10.45 3.48
CA GLY A 8 7.78 10.71 2.55
C GLY A 8 7.60 10.06 1.18
N PHE A 9 6.44 9.48 0.93
CA PHE A 9 6.07 8.87 -0.35
C PHE A 9 4.79 9.49 -0.90
N GLU A 10 4.64 9.39 -2.21
CA GLU A 10 3.44 9.76 -2.95
C GLU A 10 3.07 8.64 -3.94
N ALA A 11 1.78 8.52 -4.24
CA ALA A 11 1.27 7.59 -5.23
C ALA A 11 0.74 8.35 -6.44
N TRP A 12 1.31 8.08 -7.60
CA TRP A 12 0.87 8.52 -8.90
C TRP A 12 -0.08 7.47 -9.47
N ARG A 13 -1.26 7.89 -9.89
CA ARG A 13 -2.27 6.96 -10.40
C ARG A 13 -2.63 7.33 -11.83
N GLY A 14 -2.74 6.32 -12.70
CA GLY A 14 -3.14 6.51 -14.07
C GLY A 14 -3.92 5.32 -14.59
N MET A 15 -4.73 5.56 -15.63
CA MET A 15 -5.46 4.49 -16.31
C MET A 15 -5.08 4.49 -17.79
N ILE A 16 -4.81 3.31 -18.32
CA ILE A 16 -4.43 3.08 -19.70
C ILE A 16 -5.51 2.20 -20.34
N PRO A 17 -6.15 2.61 -21.44
CA PRO A 17 -7.08 1.77 -22.15
C PRO A 17 -6.41 0.48 -22.64
N ALA A 18 -7.11 -0.65 -22.57
CA ALA A 18 -6.54 -1.96 -22.92
C ALA A 18 -6.12 -2.05 -24.39
N ASP A 19 -6.85 -1.38 -25.28
CA ASP A 19 -6.56 -1.30 -26.71
C ASP A 19 -5.34 -0.44 -27.07
N ALA A 20 -4.85 0.37 -26.12
CA ALA A 20 -3.64 1.17 -26.29
C ALA A 20 -2.39 0.48 -25.75
N LEU A 21 -2.51 -0.68 -25.10
CA LEU A 21 -1.38 -1.35 -24.46
C LEU A 21 -0.39 -1.91 -25.49
N PRO A 22 0.93 -1.70 -25.29
CA PRO A 22 1.95 -2.37 -26.07
C PRO A 22 1.93 -3.89 -25.79
N PRO A 23 2.43 -4.73 -26.74
CA PRO A 23 2.59 -6.15 -26.49
C PRO A 23 3.42 -6.46 -25.24
N GLY A 24 3.05 -7.53 -24.52
CA GLY A 24 3.80 -8.02 -23.36
C GLY A 24 3.30 -7.52 -21.99
N PHE A 25 2.23 -6.72 -21.95
CA PHE A 25 1.59 -6.38 -20.69
C PHE A 25 0.40 -7.30 -20.42
N ASP A 26 0.37 -7.84 -19.18
CA ASP A 26 -0.66 -8.76 -18.73
C ASP A 26 -1.90 -8.00 -18.23
N LEU A 27 -3.07 -8.40 -18.73
CA LEU A 27 -4.38 -7.91 -18.30
C LEU A 27 -5.13 -8.88 -17.37
N GLU A 28 -4.53 -10.00 -17.02
CA GLU A 28 -5.16 -11.01 -16.17
C GLU A 28 -4.68 -10.92 -14.72
N ASN A 29 -3.40 -10.57 -14.53
CA ASN A 29 -2.76 -10.60 -13.24
C ASN A 29 -2.31 -9.22 -12.75
N THR A 30 -2.16 -9.09 -11.44
CA THR A 30 -1.49 -7.94 -10.84
C THR A 30 0.02 -8.09 -10.99
N GLN A 31 0.67 -7.10 -11.56
CA GLN A 31 2.11 -7.04 -11.75
C GLN A 31 2.71 -6.04 -10.75
N LEU A 32 3.71 -6.47 -10.00
CA LEU A 32 4.46 -5.62 -9.06
C LEU A 32 5.89 -5.44 -9.58
N ILE A 33 6.24 -4.23 -9.96
CA ILE A 33 7.51 -3.88 -10.59
C ILE A 33 8.33 -3.06 -9.61
N TRP A 34 9.54 -3.50 -9.32
CA TRP A 34 10.42 -2.88 -8.34
C TRP A 34 11.55 -2.10 -9.03
N GLY A 35 11.81 -0.89 -8.51
CA GLY A 35 12.87 -0.05 -9.01
C GLY A 35 13.53 0.77 -7.91
N ARG A 36 14.69 1.36 -8.22
CA ARG A 36 15.39 2.23 -7.28
C ARG A 36 14.53 3.41 -6.87
N GLY A 37 14.16 3.48 -5.60
CA GLY A 37 13.40 4.59 -5.02
C GLY A 37 11.91 4.64 -5.35
N ALA A 38 11.42 3.74 -6.20
CA ALA A 38 10.02 3.65 -6.59
C ALA A 38 9.61 2.21 -6.89
N HIS A 39 8.30 1.93 -6.88
CA HIS A 39 7.73 0.72 -7.44
C HIS A 39 6.43 1.03 -8.16
N ALA A 40 6.05 0.18 -9.10
CA ALA A 40 4.77 0.27 -9.79
C ALA A 40 3.94 -0.97 -9.52
N VAL A 41 2.63 -0.78 -9.40
CA VAL A 41 1.64 -1.85 -9.36
C VAL A 41 0.71 -1.64 -10.55
N LEU A 42 0.66 -2.64 -11.43
CA LEU A 42 -0.20 -2.64 -12.60
C LEU A 42 -1.25 -3.73 -12.42
N TYR A 43 -2.51 -3.41 -12.61
CA TYR A 43 -3.60 -4.40 -12.51
C TYR A 43 -4.80 -4.01 -13.37
N PRO A 44 -5.51 -5.01 -13.94
CA PRO A 44 -6.69 -4.76 -14.74
C PRO A 44 -7.85 -4.24 -13.88
N VAL A 45 -8.61 -3.31 -14.46
CA VAL A 45 -9.83 -2.78 -13.86
C VAL A 45 -10.96 -2.72 -14.89
N ARG A 46 -12.20 -2.55 -14.42
CA ARG A 46 -13.39 -2.47 -15.27
C ARG A 46 -13.51 -3.67 -16.23
N LYS A 47 -13.33 -4.88 -15.72
CA LYS A 47 -13.36 -6.14 -16.49
C LYS A 47 -12.31 -6.17 -17.62
N GLY A 48 -11.09 -5.74 -17.33
CA GLY A 48 -9.97 -5.75 -18.26
C GLY A 48 -9.98 -4.64 -19.32
N ARG A 49 -10.95 -3.71 -19.30
CA ARG A 49 -10.98 -2.59 -20.26
C ARG A 49 -9.90 -1.54 -20.05
N TYR A 50 -9.31 -1.51 -18.87
CA TYR A 50 -8.23 -0.60 -18.53
C TYR A 50 -7.18 -1.32 -17.68
N LEU A 51 -5.93 -0.96 -17.87
CA LEU A 51 -4.84 -1.23 -16.94
C LEU A 51 -4.69 -0.03 -16.01
N ASN A 52 -4.84 -0.25 -14.70
CA ASN A 52 -4.56 0.77 -13.70
C ASN A 52 -3.08 0.72 -13.33
N ALA A 53 -2.41 1.85 -13.43
CA ALA A 53 -1.02 2.01 -13.03
C ALA A 53 -0.95 2.85 -11.74
N VAL A 54 -0.32 2.31 -10.71
CA VAL A 54 -0.03 3.02 -9.46
C VAL A 54 1.48 3.02 -9.26
N ILE A 55 2.09 4.20 -9.30
CA ILE A 55 3.53 4.36 -9.08
C ILE A 55 3.73 5.02 -7.73
N CYS A 56 4.34 4.29 -6.79
CA CYS A 56 4.71 4.80 -5.48
C CYS A 56 6.18 5.23 -5.50
N ALA A 57 6.42 6.51 -5.31
CA ALA A 57 7.76 7.09 -5.35
C ALA A 57 8.02 8.00 -4.14
N ARG A 58 9.28 8.37 -3.93
CA ARG A 58 9.62 9.35 -2.88
C ARG A 58 9.03 10.72 -3.24
N SER A 59 8.33 11.32 -2.29
CA SER A 59 7.79 12.67 -2.45
C SER A 59 8.90 13.71 -2.30
N ARG A 60 8.89 14.70 -3.18
CA ARG A 60 9.75 15.90 -3.09
C ARG A 60 9.18 16.95 -2.12
N ASP A 61 7.86 16.94 -1.94
CA ASP A 61 7.15 17.85 -1.05
C ASP A 61 6.41 17.09 0.06
N ARG A 62 6.94 17.16 1.27
CA ARG A 62 6.36 16.53 2.44
C ARG A 62 5.29 17.37 3.15
N SER A 63 5.03 18.57 2.67
CA SER A 63 3.97 19.43 3.18
C SER A 63 2.59 19.04 2.64
N LEU A 64 2.55 18.35 1.50
CA LEU A 64 1.31 17.91 0.86
C LEU A 64 0.43 17.07 1.79
N ARG A 65 -0.85 17.40 1.80
CA ARG A 65 -1.89 16.69 2.56
C ARG A 65 -3.08 16.27 1.69
N LEU A 66 -3.23 16.88 0.53
CA LEU A 66 -4.32 16.65 -0.41
C LEU A 66 -3.77 16.21 -1.76
N PRO A 67 -4.58 15.49 -2.56
CA PRO A 67 -4.22 15.14 -3.93
C PRO A 67 -3.98 16.39 -4.78
N ARG A 68 -3.11 16.27 -5.76
CA ARG A 68 -2.83 17.31 -6.75
C ARG A 68 -2.74 16.71 -8.16
N LYS A 69 -2.81 17.54 -9.18
CA LYS A 69 -2.42 17.16 -10.54
C LYS A 69 -0.90 17.00 -10.59
N GLY A 70 -0.43 15.88 -11.13
CA GLY A 70 0.98 15.59 -11.34
C GLY A 70 1.45 16.04 -12.70
N ASP A 71 2.75 16.33 -12.79
CA ASP A 71 3.45 16.56 -14.04
C ASP A 71 4.08 15.26 -14.52
N ALA A 72 3.63 14.75 -15.67
CA ALA A 72 4.11 13.50 -16.25
C ALA A 72 5.62 13.54 -16.53
N GLY A 73 6.17 14.70 -16.92
CA GLY A 73 7.61 14.87 -17.15
C GLY A 73 8.41 14.64 -15.87
N VAL A 74 7.96 15.18 -14.75
CA VAL A 74 8.59 14.97 -13.43
C VAL A 74 8.56 13.48 -13.04
N LEU A 75 7.45 12.79 -13.28
CA LEU A 75 7.34 11.36 -13.03
C LEU A 75 8.32 10.58 -13.90
N LEU A 76 8.26 10.75 -15.22
CA LEU A 76 9.09 10.03 -16.19
C LEU A 76 10.57 10.27 -15.97
N ASP A 77 10.95 11.47 -15.59
CA ASP A 77 12.33 11.80 -15.20
C ASP A 77 12.79 11.01 -13.97
N SER A 78 11.92 10.82 -13.00
CA SER A 78 12.22 10.01 -11.80
C SER A 78 12.40 8.52 -12.12
N LEU A 79 11.89 8.08 -13.27
CA LEU A 79 11.92 6.70 -13.77
C LEU A 79 12.93 6.48 -14.89
N ARG A 80 13.90 7.37 -15.09
CA ARG A 80 14.90 7.27 -16.20
C ARG A 80 15.64 5.94 -16.26
N GLY A 81 15.89 5.31 -15.11
CA GLY A 81 16.58 4.02 -15.03
C GLY A 81 15.65 2.79 -15.19
N TRP A 82 14.38 2.99 -15.51
CA TRP A 82 13.44 1.91 -15.72
C TRP A 82 13.48 1.42 -17.17
N HIS A 83 13.02 0.16 -17.39
CA HIS A 83 12.98 -0.40 -18.72
C HIS A 83 12.17 0.49 -19.70
N PRO A 84 12.65 0.70 -20.95
CA PRO A 84 12.00 1.61 -21.90
C PRO A 84 10.51 1.29 -22.13
N SER A 85 10.12 0.01 -22.21
CA SER A 85 8.70 -0.38 -22.40
C SER A 85 7.78 0.10 -21.26
N LEU A 86 8.27 0.15 -20.02
CA LEU A 86 7.50 0.68 -18.90
C LEU A 86 7.32 2.20 -19.01
N ARG A 87 8.36 2.89 -19.45
CA ARG A 87 8.28 4.34 -19.66
C ARG A 87 7.30 4.67 -20.77
N GLN A 88 7.37 3.96 -21.91
CA GLN A 88 6.39 4.07 -23.01
C GLN A 88 4.97 3.79 -22.53
N LEU A 89 4.77 2.76 -21.70
CA LEU A 89 3.47 2.48 -21.09
C LEU A 89 2.95 3.68 -20.28
N PHE A 90 3.79 4.30 -19.48
CA PHE A 90 3.39 5.41 -18.62
C PHE A 90 3.17 6.72 -19.39
N GLU A 91 3.76 6.89 -20.58
CA GLU A 91 3.52 7.99 -21.49
C GLU A 91 2.09 7.95 -22.07
N LEU A 92 1.43 6.79 -22.11
CA LEU A 92 0.04 6.65 -22.55
C LEU A 92 -0.98 7.23 -21.55
N VAL A 93 -0.56 7.50 -20.32
CA VAL A 93 -1.45 8.05 -19.30
C VAL A 93 -1.64 9.55 -19.51
N ARG A 94 -2.88 9.96 -19.78
CA ARG A 94 -3.23 11.36 -20.06
C ARG A 94 -3.11 12.26 -18.84
N GLU A 95 -3.46 11.76 -17.67
CA GLU A 95 -3.44 12.52 -16.42
C GLU A 95 -2.92 11.67 -15.27
N TRP A 96 -2.04 12.28 -14.47
CA TRP A 96 -1.46 11.67 -13.28
C TRP A 96 -1.92 12.42 -12.03
N PRO A 97 -3.09 12.07 -11.41
CA PRO A 97 -3.37 12.50 -10.06
C PRO A 97 -2.35 11.90 -9.08
N VAL A 98 -1.83 12.76 -8.22
CA VAL A 98 -0.82 12.42 -7.22
C VAL A 98 -1.41 12.52 -5.83
N TRP A 99 -1.26 11.47 -5.06
CA TRP A 99 -1.79 11.33 -3.71
C TRP A 99 -0.63 11.28 -2.72
N PRO A 100 -0.55 12.21 -1.74
CA PRO A 100 0.40 12.05 -0.66
C PRO A 100 0.06 10.79 0.13
N LEU A 101 1.05 9.96 0.42
CA LEU A 101 0.86 8.79 1.28
C LEU A 101 1.04 9.22 2.73
N LEU A 102 -0.07 9.19 3.47
CA LEU A 102 -0.12 9.57 4.86
C LEU A 102 -0.16 8.33 5.75
N GLU A 103 0.43 8.42 6.94
CA GLU A 103 0.37 7.37 7.96
C GLU A 103 -0.15 7.95 9.27
N MET A 104 -0.95 7.18 9.98
CA MET A 104 -1.33 7.54 11.34
C MET A 104 -0.18 7.29 12.31
N PRO A 105 0.04 8.18 13.31
CA PRO A 105 1.04 7.97 14.34
C PRO A 105 0.79 6.68 15.11
N ARG A 106 1.88 5.97 15.43
CA ARG A 106 1.80 4.67 16.12
C ARG A 106 1.29 4.76 17.56
N LYS A 107 1.37 5.94 18.14
CA LYS A 107 0.97 6.22 19.53
C LYS A 107 -0.31 7.04 19.50
N GLY A 108 -1.21 6.76 20.40
CA GLY A 108 -2.47 7.46 20.56
C GLY A 108 -3.63 6.51 20.86
N PRO A 109 -4.68 6.98 21.50
CA PRO A 109 -5.87 6.17 21.76
C PRO A 109 -6.63 5.92 20.44
N TRP A 110 -7.20 4.74 20.29
CA TRP A 110 -8.14 4.41 19.22
C TRP A 110 -9.59 4.52 19.67
N HIS A 111 -9.81 4.79 20.94
CA HIS A 111 -11.12 5.08 21.50
C HIS A 111 -11.03 6.19 22.54
N HIS A 112 -12.14 6.85 22.79
CA HIS A 112 -12.35 7.82 23.86
C HIS A 112 -13.80 7.78 24.29
N GLY A 113 -14.06 7.44 25.55
CA GLY A 113 -15.41 7.19 26.02
C GLY A 113 -16.09 6.11 25.17
N ARG A 114 -17.20 6.47 24.52
CA ARG A 114 -17.98 5.56 23.67
C ARG A 114 -17.68 5.67 22.17
N MET A 115 -16.66 6.43 21.77
CA MET A 115 -16.24 6.58 20.39
C MET A 115 -15.02 5.71 20.11
N ALA A 116 -15.00 5.03 18.97
CA ALA A 116 -13.86 4.28 18.46
C ALA A 116 -13.49 4.73 17.04
N LEU A 117 -12.20 4.73 16.73
CA LEU A 117 -11.66 4.92 15.38
C LEU A 117 -11.30 3.55 14.81
N ILE A 118 -11.73 3.27 13.59
CA ILE A 118 -11.40 2.04 12.85
C ILE A 118 -10.74 2.36 11.51
N GLY A 119 -10.08 1.38 10.91
CA GLY A 119 -9.45 1.52 9.60
C GLY A 119 -8.43 2.65 9.55
N ASP A 120 -8.40 3.39 8.45
CA ASP A 120 -7.42 4.45 8.21
C ASP A 120 -7.49 5.59 9.23
N ALA A 121 -8.66 5.82 9.85
CA ALA A 121 -8.79 6.82 10.92
C ALA A 121 -7.98 6.45 12.17
N ALA A 122 -7.81 5.16 12.44
CA ALA A 122 -7.04 4.65 13.59
C ALA A 122 -5.57 4.35 13.23
N HIS A 123 -5.34 3.82 12.03
CA HIS A 123 -4.05 3.23 11.66
C HIS A 123 -3.72 3.32 10.17
N GLY A 124 -4.12 4.40 9.50
CA GLY A 124 -3.71 4.65 8.11
C GLY A 124 -2.24 4.31 7.90
N MET A 125 -1.93 3.52 6.86
CA MET A 125 -0.63 2.93 6.63
C MET A 125 -0.22 3.00 5.16
N LEU A 126 1.07 2.79 4.88
CA LEU A 126 1.57 2.66 3.51
C LEU A 126 0.90 1.47 2.79
N PRO A 127 0.48 1.64 1.51
CA PRO A 127 -0.24 0.60 0.77
C PRO A 127 0.65 -0.57 0.30
N PHE A 128 1.88 -0.65 0.77
CA PHE A 128 2.91 -1.58 0.27
C PHE A 128 2.71 -3.05 0.68
N ALA A 129 1.68 -3.33 1.49
CA ALA A 129 1.24 -4.69 1.79
C ALA A 129 -0.19 -4.97 1.27
N ALA A 130 -0.85 -4.00 0.62
CA ALA A 130 -2.23 -4.08 0.14
C ALA A 130 -3.25 -4.51 1.22
N GLN A 131 -3.01 -4.19 2.50
CA GLN A 131 -3.79 -4.67 3.65
C GLN A 131 -4.66 -3.61 4.33
N GLY A 132 -4.66 -2.35 3.86
CA GLY A 132 -5.39 -1.26 4.53
C GLY A 132 -6.88 -1.57 4.72
N ALA A 133 -7.57 -1.94 3.65
CA ALA A 133 -8.99 -2.28 3.70
C ALA A 133 -9.27 -3.53 4.56
N ALA A 134 -8.45 -4.57 4.43
CA ALA A 134 -8.56 -5.78 5.24
C ALA A 134 -8.46 -5.49 6.74
N MET A 135 -7.53 -4.61 7.14
CA MET A 135 -7.41 -4.20 8.55
C MET A 135 -8.65 -3.50 9.06
N GLY A 136 -9.31 -2.67 8.24
CA GLY A 136 -10.58 -2.03 8.61
C GLY A 136 -11.74 -3.02 8.74
N ILE A 137 -11.80 -4.05 7.88
CA ILE A 137 -12.79 -5.13 7.97
C ILE A 137 -12.57 -5.96 9.24
N GLU A 138 -11.33 -6.37 9.51
CA GLU A 138 -10.96 -7.07 10.73
C GLU A 138 -11.29 -6.23 11.99
N ASP A 139 -11.10 -4.89 11.95
CA ASP A 139 -11.45 -4.01 13.06
C ASP A 139 -12.94 -4.07 13.37
N ALA A 140 -13.79 -4.03 12.33
CA ALA A 140 -15.24 -4.05 12.49
C ALA A 140 -15.71 -5.39 13.06
N GLU A 141 -15.16 -6.50 12.57
CA GLU A 141 -15.49 -7.85 13.03
C GLU A 141 -15.14 -8.03 14.53
N VAL A 142 -13.90 -7.70 14.89
CA VAL A 142 -13.45 -7.82 16.29
C VAL A 142 -14.20 -6.86 17.22
N LEU A 143 -14.52 -5.65 16.73
CA LEU A 143 -15.31 -4.70 17.51
C LEU A 143 -16.70 -5.24 17.79
N ALA A 144 -17.38 -5.80 16.80
CA ALA A 144 -18.70 -6.40 16.96
C ALA A 144 -18.66 -7.53 18.00
N ALA A 145 -17.69 -8.46 17.90
CA ALA A 145 -17.53 -9.55 18.86
C ALA A 145 -17.24 -9.06 20.29
N MET A 146 -16.47 -7.99 20.47
CA MET A 146 -16.22 -7.41 21.79
C MET A 146 -17.46 -6.73 22.39
N VAL A 147 -18.23 -6.04 21.56
CA VAL A 147 -19.49 -5.42 21.99
C VAL A 147 -20.54 -6.47 22.36
N GLU A 148 -20.63 -7.56 21.60
CA GLU A 148 -21.51 -8.68 21.90
C GLU A 148 -21.18 -9.32 23.27
N ARG A 149 -19.89 -9.52 23.57
CA ARG A 149 -19.42 -10.17 24.81
C ARG A 149 -19.44 -9.26 26.04
N HIS A 150 -19.16 -7.98 25.87
CA HIS A 150 -18.85 -7.05 26.96
C HIS A 150 -19.76 -5.80 26.97
N GLY A 151 -20.76 -5.76 26.09
CA GLY A 151 -21.61 -4.57 25.91
C GLY A 151 -20.85 -3.38 25.31
N THR A 152 -21.51 -2.23 25.23
CA THR A 152 -20.96 -0.97 24.68
C THR A 152 -20.17 -0.18 25.74
N SER A 153 -19.29 -0.86 26.47
CA SER A 153 -18.50 -0.26 27.55
C SER A 153 -17.14 0.24 27.06
N GLU A 154 -16.54 1.19 27.78
CA GLU A 154 -15.17 1.62 27.52
C GLU A 154 -14.16 0.46 27.69
N ALA A 155 -14.44 -0.47 28.59
CA ALA A 155 -13.63 -1.67 28.79
C ALA A 155 -13.64 -2.57 27.54
N ALA A 156 -14.79 -2.72 26.87
CA ALA A 156 -14.89 -3.46 25.61
C ALA A 156 -14.05 -2.80 24.50
N LEU A 157 -14.09 -1.47 24.38
CA LEU A 157 -13.28 -0.73 23.41
C LEU A 157 -11.79 -0.80 23.72
N ALA A 158 -11.40 -0.80 25.00
CA ALA A 158 -10.02 -0.97 25.42
C ALA A 158 -9.49 -2.37 25.05
N ALA A 159 -10.25 -3.43 25.32
CA ALA A 159 -9.92 -4.81 24.98
C ALA A 159 -9.78 -4.99 23.45
N TRP A 160 -10.76 -4.48 22.69
CA TRP A 160 -10.70 -4.43 21.23
C TRP A 160 -9.42 -3.74 20.74
N GLY A 161 -9.14 -2.54 21.23
CA GLY A 161 -7.99 -1.77 20.83
C GLY A 161 -6.66 -2.47 21.16
N ALA A 162 -6.56 -3.16 22.30
CA ALA A 162 -5.37 -3.91 22.68
C ALA A 162 -5.09 -5.07 21.70
N LEU A 163 -6.12 -5.84 21.35
CA LEU A 163 -6.02 -6.97 20.42
C LEU A 163 -5.65 -6.48 19.01
N ARG A 164 -6.37 -5.48 18.49
CA ARG A 164 -6.16 -4.97 17.14
C ARG A 164 -4.80 -4.30 16.96
N ARG A 165 -4.32 -3.54 17.93
CA ARG A 165 -3.00 -2.90 17.87
C ARG A 165 -1.87 -3.88 17.65
N LYS A 166 -1.92 -5.07 18.27
CA LYS A 166 -0.88 -6.10 18.10
C LYS A 166 -0.84 -6.57 16.64
N ARG A 167 -2.00 -6.83 16.04
CA ARG A 167 -2.15 -7.26 14.66
C ARG A 167 -1.70 -6.17 13.67
N VAL A 168 -2.27 -4.98 13.80
CA VAL A 168 -1.98 -3.84 12.92
C VAL A 168 -0.50 -3.46 12.95
N ARG A 169 0.17 -3.49 14.11
CA ARG A 169 1.62 -3.20 14.20
C ARG A 169 2.45 -4.16 13.35
N LYS A 170 2.08 -5.44 13.29
CA LYS A 170 2.77 -6.42 12.44
C LYS A 170 2.58 -6.09 10.96
N VAL A 171 1.35 -5.77 10.54
CA VAL A 171 1.05 -5.42 9.15
C VAL A 171 1.72 -4.12 8.73
N VAL A 172 1.71 -3.08 9.57
CA VAL A 172 2.44 -1.82 9.33
C VAL A 172 3.94 -2.05 9.20
N ALA A 173 4.51 -2.92 10.04
CA ALA A 173 5.94 -3.26 9.96
C ALA A 173 6.27 -3.95 8.63
N LEU A 174 5.42 -4.89 8.19
CA LEU A 174 5.54 -5.55 6.90
C LEU A 174 5.45 -4.55 5.73
N ALA A 175 4.45 -3.67 5.73
CA ALA A 175 4.29 -2.66 4.68
C ALA A 175 5.56 -1.80 4.54
N ARG A 176 6.15 -1.38 5.67
CA ARG A 176 7.41 -0.62 5.66
C ARG A 176 8.61 -1.45 5.21
N GLN A 177 8.67 -2.73 5.58
CA GLN A 177 9.68 -3.66 5.11
C GLN A 177 9.60 -3.86 3.59
N ASN A 178 8.39 -4.08 3.06
CA ASN A 178 8.14 -4.18 1.64
C ASN A 178 8.64 -2.93 0.89
N GLY A 179 8.31 -1.73 1.39
CA GLY A 179 8.79 -0.50 0.79
C GLY A 179 10.32 -0.40 0.71
N ARG A 180 11.04 -0.87 1.74
CA ARG A 180 12.50 -0.93 1.69
C ARG A 180 13.01 -1.92 0.64
N ILE A 181 12.39 -3.12 0.57
CA ILE A 181 12.77 -4.17 -0.38
C ILE A 181 12.47 -3.73 -1.82
N TYR A 182 11.29 -3.18 -2.08
CA TYR A 182 10.87 -2.77 -3.42
C TYR A 182 11.74 -1.64 -3.98
N HIS A 183 12.21 -0.74 -3.12
CA HIS A 183 12.97 0.45 -3.51
C HIS A 183 14.49 0.29 -3.42
N MET A 184 14.99 -0.94 -3.21
CA MET A 184 16.43 -1.21 -3.19
C MET A 184 17.08 -0.84 -4.53
N GLY A 185 18.19 -0.10 -4.43
CA GLY A 185 19.09 0.17 -5.55
C GLY A 185 20.32 -0.73 -5.53
N TRP A 186 21.17 -0.58 -6.53
CA TRP A 186 22.46 -1.26 -6.59
C TRP A 186 23.32 -0.90 -5.35
N PRO A 187 24.09 -1.86 -4.77
CA PRO A 187 24.21 -3.29 -5.13
C PRO A 187 23.13 -4.19 -4.49
N PHE A 188 22.34 -3.69 -3.53
CA PHE A 188 21.39 -4.50 -2.77
C PHE A 188 20.25 -5.09 -3.62
N SER A 189 19.90 -4.41 -4.72
CA SER A 189 18.90 -4.94 -5.65
C SER A 189 19.37 -6.23 -6.33
N MET A 190 20.67 -6.40 -6.59
CA MET A 190 21.22 -7.65 -7.13
C MET A 190 21.07 -8.79 -6.14
N ALA A 191 21.46 -8.59 -4.88
CA ALA A 191 21.31 -9.59 -3.82
C ALA A 191 19.83 -9.98 -3.63
N ARG A 192 18.93 -8.99 -3.58
CA ARG A 192 17.49 -9.22 -3.52
C ARG A 192 16.99 -10.07 -4.68
N ASN A 193 17.38 -9.75 -5.92
CA ASN A 193 16.92 -10.46 -7.12
C ASN A 193 17.46 -11.90 -7.13
N LEU A 194 18.69 -12.12 -6.68
CA LEU A 194 19.25 -13.45 -6.53
C LEU A 194 18.44 -14.28 -5.52
N VAL A 195 18.15 -13.72 -4.34
CA VAL A 195 17.34 -14.40 -3.31
C VAL A 195 15.95 -14.74 -3.85
N LEU A 196 15.31 -13.84 -4.59
CA LEU A 196 13.99 -14.09 -5.19
C LEU A 196 14.05 -15.19 -6.25
N GLY A 197 15.07 -15.17 -7.11
CA GLY A 197 15.26 -16.21 -8.14
C GLY A 197 15.51 -17.60 -7.58
N LEU A 198 16.09 -17.69 -6.37
CA LEU A 198 16.33 -18.94 -5.66
C LEU A 198 15.15 -19.38 -4.75
N THR A 199 14.17 -18.50 -4.51
CA THR A 199 13.03 -18.80 -3.64
C THR A 199 11.84 -19.26 -4.47
N SER A 200 11.29 -20.44 -4.17
CA SER A 200 10.10 -20.93 -4.86
C SER A 200 8.88 -20.06 -4.57
N PRO A 201 7.92 -19.93 -5.49
CA PRO A 201 6.66 -19.19 -5.26
C PRO A 201 5.88 -19.70 -4.03
N GLY A 202 5.88 -21.02 -3.77
CA GLY A 202 5.24 -21.61 -2.59
C GLY A 202 5.84 -21.08 -1.28
N ASN A 203 7.16 -21.05 -1.17
CA ASN A 203 7.84 -20.52 0.02
C ASN A 203 7.58 -19.02 0.23
N LEU A 204 7.39 -18.25 -0.84
CA LEU A 204 7.01 -16.84 -0.73
C LEU A 204 5.58 -16.69 -0.21
N ALA A 205 4.66 -17.53 -0.67
CA ALA A 205 3.27 -17.55 -0.21
C ALA A 205 3.18 -17.95 1.27
N GLU A 206 3.85 -19.01 1.68
CA GLU A 206 3.88 -19.48 3.08
C GLU A 206 4.38 -18.41 4.06
N ARG A 207 5.41 -17.65 3.67
CA ARG A 207 5.92 -16.53 4.50
C ARG A 207 4.87 -15.44 4.74
N GLN A 208 3.86 -15.36 3.89
CA GLN A 208 2.76 -14.38 3.99
C GLN A 208 1.44 -14.98 4.50
N ALA A 209 1.35 -16.30 4.68
CA ALA A 209 0.14 -17.00 5.12
C ALA A 209 -0.45 -16.39 6.41
N TRP A 210 0.39 -16.00 7.36
CA TRP A 210 -0.03 -15.35 8.61
C TRP A 210 -0.85 -14.06 8.41
N ILE A 211 -0.82 -13.44 7.22
CA ILE A 211 -1.61 -12.26 6.89
C ILE A 211 -3.03 -12.69 6.55
N TYR A 212 -3.16 -13.74 5.75
CA TYR A 212 -4.43 -14.19 5.17
C TYR A 212 -5.17 -15.19 6.06
N ASP A 213 -4.44 -15.98 6.85
CA ASP A 213 -4.99 -17.03 7.72
C ASP A 213 -5.33 -16.50 9.14
N TRP A 214 -5.23 -15.17 9.34
CA TRP A 214 -5.52 -14.61 10.65
C TRP A 214 -7.01 -14.73 10.99
N LYS A 215 -7.27 -15.17 12.21
CA LYS A 215 -8.61 -15.24 12.83
C LYS A 215 -8.57 -14.44 14.13
N PRO A 216 -9.68 -13.72 14.46
CA PRO A 216 -9.81 -12.96 15.70
C PRO A 216 -9.82 -13.83 16.96
#